data_7a776b547bb8fedf5f23d4c053539370
#
_entry.id   7a776b547bb8fedf5f23d4c053539370
#
_cell.length_a   1.000
_cell.length_b   1.000
_cell.length_c   1.000
_cell.angle_alpha   90.00
_cell.angle_beta   90.00
_cell.angle_gamma   90.00
#
_symmetry.space_group_name_H-M   'P 1'
#
loop_
_entity.id
_entity.type
_entity.pdbx_description
1 polymer ?
#
loop_
_entity_poly.entity_id
_entity_poly.type
_entity_poly.pdbx_seq_one_letter_code
_entity_poly.pdbx_strand_id
1 'polypeptide(L)' 'MLNNLSSYLSSNEYRISVLPNGVHVLNYKSVIDITSEVVIINVNNRISKIKGKDMKAVKLDKKELLITGTILEVTIDEK' A
#
# COMPACT_ATOMS: atom_id res chain seq x y z
N MET A 1 14.11 -8.94 -17.60
CA MET A 1 12.70 -8.88 -17.22
C MET A 1 12.45 -8.15 -15.93
N LEU A 2 13.09 -8.55 -14.87
CA LEU A 2 12.92 -7.86 -13.61
C LEU A 2 13.40 -6.42 -13.66
N ASN A 3 14.38 -6.16 -14.47
CA ASN A 3 14.87 -4.79 -14.65
C ASN A 3 13.77 -3.88 -15.19
N ASN A 4 12.93 -4.43 -16.04
CA ASN A 4 11.86 -3.65 -16.63
C ASN A 4 10.80 -3.29 -15.58
N LEU A 5 10.57 -4.19 -14.67
CA LEU A 5 9.63 -3.92 -13.59
C LEU A 5 10.12 -2.78 -12.73
N SER A 6 11.41 -2.78 -12.44
CA SER A 6 12.02 -1.71 -11.66
C SER A 6 11.85 -0.37 -12.37
N SER A 7 11.98 -0.36 -13.70
CA SER A 7 11.79 0.86 -14.48
C SER A 7 10.36 1.34 -14.45
N TYR A 8 9.40 0.42 -14.45
CA TYR A 8 8.00 0.80 -14.36
C TYR A 8 7.67 1.47 -13.05
N LEU A 9 8.36 1.10 -11.98
CA LEU A 9 8.10 1.66 -10.67
C LEU A 9 8.95 2.88 -10.38
N SER A 10 9.30 3.64 -11.41
CA SER A 10 10.06 4.86 -11.22
C SER A 10 9.21 5.91 -10.52
N SER A 11 9.78 7.08 -10.35
CA SER A 11 9.33 8.11 -9.41
C SER A 11 7.83 8.35 -9.27
N ASN A 12 7.04 8.13 -10.31
CA ASN A 12 5.63 8.48 -10.25
C ASN A 12 4.70 7.29 -10.16
N GLU A 13 5.24 6.10 -10.11
CA GLU A 13 4.39 4.92 -10.12
C GLU A 13 4.41 4.21 -8.78
N TYR A 14 3.31 3.60 -8.47
CA TYR A 14 3.17 2.84 -7.24
C TYR A 14 2.67 1.45 -7.56
N ARG A 15 2.78 0.56 -6.60
CA ARG A 15 2.28 -0.79 -6.75
C ARG A 15 1.64 -1.25 -5.45
N ILE A 16 0.42 -1.75 -5.55
CA ILE A 16 -0.28 -2.31 -4.42
C ILE A 16 -0.54 -3.78 -4.73
N SER A 17 -0.01 -4.66 -3.90
CA SER A 17 -0.17 -6.10 -4.08
C SER A 17 -0.95 -6.66 -2.91
N VAL A 18 -2.06 -7.32 -3.20
CA VAL A 18 -2.86 -7.97 -2.17
C VAL A 18 -2.34 -9.39 -2.02
N LEU A 19 -1.98 -9.74 -0.80
CA LEU A 19 -1.42 -11.04 -0.46
C LEU A 19 -2.47 -11.83 0.32
N PRO A 20 -2.28 -13.13 0.49
CA PRO A 20 -3.24 -13.93 1.25
C PRO A 20 -3.50 -13.40 2.65
N ASN A 21 -2.49 -12.85 3.29
CA ASN A 21 -2.62 -12.36 4.67
C ASN A 21 -2.12 -10.95 4.82
N GLY A 22 -2.28 -10.11 3.79
CA GLY A 22 -1.82 -8.75 3.92
C GLY A 22 -1.79 -7.98 2.62
N VAL A 23 -1.15 -6.83 2.68
CA VAL A 23 -1.01 -5.93 1.52
C VAL A 23 0.40 -5.39 1.51
N HIS A 24 1.00 -5.39 0.33
CA HIS A 24 2.33 -4.84 0.13
C HIS A 24 2.22 -3.63 -0.80
N VAL A 25 2.72 -2.50 -0.35
CA VAL A 25 2.65 -1.26 -1.12
C VAL A 25 4.05 -0.76 -1.40
N LEU A 26 4.31 -0.46 -2.65
CA LEU A 26 5.58 0.11 -3.09
C LEU A 26 5.37 1.51 -3.61
N ASN A 27 6.32 2.37 -3.32
CA ASN A 27 6.38 3.71 -3.90
C ASN A 27 5.21 4.61 -3.52
N TYR A 28 4.71 4.44 -2.30
CA TYR A 28 3.67 5.33 -1.80
C TYR A 28 4.27 6.70 -1.47
N LYS A 29 3.42 7.71 -1.36
CA LYS A 29 3.88 9.07 -1.04
C LYS A 29 3.91 9.32 0.45
N SER A 30 2.83 8.99 1.13
CA SER A 30 2.74 9.22 2.57
C SER A 30 1.66 8.34 3.15
N VAL A 31 1.74 8.16 4.47
CA VAL A 31 0.72 7.42 5.20
C VAL A 31 -0.15 8.46 5.89
N ILE A 32 -1.46 8.37 5.68
CA ILE A 32 -2.40 9.29 6.27
C ILE A 32 -2.88 8.76 7.61
N ASP A 33 -3.19 7.46 7.67
CA ASP A 33 -3.68 6.85 8.90
C ASP A 33 -3.41 5.36 8.88
N ILE A 34 -3.08 4.81 10.04
CA ILE A 34 -2.91 3.37 10.21
C ILE A 34 -3.60 2.96 11.50
N THR A 35 -4.60 2.10 11.38
CA THR A 35 -5.24 1.47 12.52
C THR A 35 -5.34 -0.03 12.23
N SER A 36 -5.79 -0.79 13.21
CA SER A 36 -5.95 -2.24 13.01
C SER A 36 -7.09 -2.57 12.04
N GLU A 37 -7.93 -1.60 11.71
CA GLU A 37 -9.08 -1.84 10.84
C GLU A 37 -9.05 -1.05 9.54
N VAL A 38 -8.30 0.02 9.51
CA VAL A 38 -8.23 0.88 8.32
C VAL A 38 -6.81 1.42 8.15
N VAL A 39 -6.31 1.36 6.93
CA VAL A 39 -5.05 2.00 6.58
C VAL A 39 -5.34 2.91 5.38
N ILE A 40 -4.93 4.16 5.49
CA ILE A 40 -5.15 5.14 4.43
C ILE A 40 -3.80 5.69 4.01
N ILE A 41 -3.50 5.59 2.73
CA ILE A 41 -2.22 6.05 2.20
C ILE A 41 -2.44 6.91 0.98
N ASN A 42 -1.49 7.79 0.75
CA ASN A 42 -1.47 8.65 -0.41
C ASN A 42 -0.51 8.05 -1.44
N VAL A 43 -1.01 7.73 -2.61
CA VAL A 43 -0.22 7.12 -3.68
C VAL A 43 -0.42 7.93 -4.95
N ASN A 44 0.57 8.74 -5.29
CA ASN A 44 0.62 9.45 -6.57
C ASN A 44 -0.70 10.13 -6.95
N ASN A 45 -1.13 11.11 -6.17
CA ASN A 45 -2.37 11.87 -6.40
C ASN A 45 -3.64 11.06 -6.20
N ARG A 46 -3.53 9.92 -5.54
CA ARG A 46 -4.69 9.09 -5.24
C ARG A 46 -4.64 8.69 -3.78
N ILE A 47 -5.81 8.35 -3.27
CA ILE A 47 -5.93 7.88 -1.90
C ILE A 47 -6.30 6.41 -1.96
N SER A 48 -5.52 5.57 -1.33
CA SER A 48 -5.85 4.16 -1.20
C SER A 48 -6.30 3.89 0.22
N LYS A 49 -7.42 3.22 0.35
CA LYS A 49 -7.96 2.83 1.65
C LYS A 49 -7.99 1.31 1.72
N ILE A 50 -7.40 0.77 2.75
CA ILE A 50 -7.34 -0.66 2.99
C ILE A 50 -8.14 -0.95 4.25
N LYS A 51 -9.17 -1.77 4.13
CA LYS A 51 -9.99 -2.16 5.27
C LYS A 51 -9.74 -3.61 5.62
N GLY A 52 -9.70 -3.91 6.89
CA GLY A 52 -9.46 -5.27 7.32
C GLY A 52 -9.67 -5.45 8.80
N LYS A 53 -9.11 -6.53 9.32
CA LYS A 53 -9.17 -6.87 10.73
C LYS A 53 -7.79 -7.27 11.21
N ASP A 54 -7.45 -6.82 12.41
CA ASP A 54 -6.17 -7.17 13.04
C ASP A 54 -4.99 -6.84 12.14
N MET A 55 -5.07 -5.71 11.47
CA MET A 55 -4.01 -5.29 10.57
C MET A 55 -2.86 -4.69 11.35
N LYS A 56 -1.65 -4.89 10.85
CA LYS A 56 -0.45 -4.41 11.48
C LYS A 56 0.58 -4.07 10.43
N ALA A 57 1.17 -2.90 10.55
CA ALA A 57 2.26 -2.51 9.66
C ALA A 57 3.53 -3.15 10.20
N VAL A 58 4.05 -4.14 9.49
CA VAL A 58 5.26 -4.85 9.92
C VAL A 58 6.50 -4.33 9.23
N LYS A 59 6.34 -3.52 8.19
CA LYS A 59 7.45 -2.85 7.54
C LYS A 59 6.95 -1.50 7.05
N LEU A 60 7.65 -0.45 7.42
CA LEU A 60 7.29 0.91 7.03
C LEU A 60 8.58 1.66 6.73
N ASP A 61 8.94 1.69 5.47
CA ASP A 61 10.10 2.44 4.98
C ASP A 61 9.63 3.61 4.15
N LYS A 62 10.57 4.39 3.65
CA LYS A 62 10.22 5.56 2.86
C LYS A 62 9.33 5.23 1.66
N LYS A 63 9.52 4.06 1.06
CA LYS A 63 8.80 3.71 -0.16
C LYS A 63 8.17 2.33 -0.12
N GLU A 64 8.23 1.67 1.02
CA GLU A 64 7.71 0.32 1.12
C GLU A 64 6.90 0.14 2.39
N LEU A 65 5.71 -0.37 2.25
CA LEU A 65 4.81 -0.62 3.36
C LEU A 65 4.28 -2.03 3.26
N LEU A 66 4.45 -2.81 4.32
CA LEU A 66 3.90 -4.16 4.38
C LEU A 66 2.94 -4.24 5.56
N ILE A 67 1.71 -4.58 5.25
CA ILE A 67 0.64 -4.72 6.24
C ILE A 67 0.23 -6.17 6.27
N THR A 68 0.17 -6.75 7.47
CA THR A 68 -0.34 -8.10 7.64
C THR A 68 -1.68 -8.04 8.35
N GLY A 69 -2.48 -9.09 8.19
CA GLY A 69 -3.80 -9.19 8.78
C GLY A 69 -4.81 -9.71 7.78
N THR A 70 -6.08 -9.68 8.18
CA THR A 70 -7.17 -10.09 7.31
C THR A 70 -7.61 -8.90 6.49
N ILE A 71 -7.43 -8.97 5.18
CA ILE A 71 -7.77 -7.86 4.29
C ILE A 71 -9.18 -8.09 3.75
N LEU A 72 -10.04 -7.11 3.95
CA LEU A 72 -11.43 -7.18 3.51
C LEU A 72 -11.68 -6.38 2.24
N GLU A 73 -11.02 -5.25 2.10
CA GLU A 73 -11.27 -4.38 0.96
C GLU A 73 -10.08 -3.47 0.69
N VAL A 74 -9.78 -3.26 -0.57
CA VAL A 74 -8.76 -2.29 -0.98
C VAL A 74 -9.40 -1.43 -2.06
N THR A 75 -9.42 -0.12 -1.84
CA THR A 75 -9.96 0.82 -2.81
C THR A 75 -8.94 1.89 -3.13
N ILE A 76 -9.04 2.46 -4.31
CA ILE A 76 -8.18 3.54 -4.75
C ILE A 76 -9.06 4.62 -5.34
N ASP A 77 -9.05 5.80 -4.75
CA ASP A 77 -9.84 6.93 -5.21
C ASP A 77 -8.93 8.07 -5.64
N GLU A 78 -9.35 8.81 -6.62
CA GLU A 78 -8.64 10.02 -7.00
C GLU A 78 -8.94 11.12 -6.01
N LYS A 79 -7.95 11.95 -5.79
CA LYS A 79 -8.14 13.10 -4.91
C LYS A 79 -9.07 14.12 -5.54
#